data_987b274fc68c82880b6a7c51b6425e92
#
_entry.id   987b274fc68c82880b6a7c51b6425e92
#
_cell.length_a   1.000
_cell.length_b   1.000
_cell.length_c   1.000
_cell.angle_alpha   90.00
_cell.angle_beta   90.00
_cell.angle_gamma   90.00
#
_symmetry.space_group_name_H-M   'P 1'
#
loop_
_entity.id
_entity.type
_entity.pdbx_description
1 polymer ?
#
loop_
_entity_poly.entity_id
_entity_poly.type
_entity_poly.pdbx_seq_one_letter_code
_entity_poly.pdbx_strand_id
1 'polypeptide(L)'
;MVLTLGYWDIRGLAHGIRMLLEYTETPYQEKRYVFGPAPDFDWSDWTKEKQNLGLDFPNLPYLIDGPVKLTQSNAILRYIARKHNMCGETEQEKAYVDMLENHFMDFQTRIGDLCYSPDFEKLKPAYLEQLLGKLQELSRFLGSRKWFVGDKLTYVDFVAYDVLDQHRVLAPECPELQGGNLGQFLQRFEALERISAYLRSGRFLRFPFFGPTAKWCHT
;
A
#
# COMPACT_ATOMS: atom_id res chain seq x y z
N MET A 1 2.14 24.40 8.32
CA MET A 1 2.86 23.27 8.97
C MET A 1 3.06 22.18 7.94
N VAL A 2 4.17 21.48 7.98
CA VAL A 2 4.44 20.34 7.07
C VAL A 2 3.66 19.14 7.59
N LEU A 3 3.01 18.40 6.70
CA LEU A 3 2.29 17.17 6.99
C LEU A 3 3.25 16.12 7.58
N THR A 4 2.83 15.40 8.62
CA THR A 4 3.60 14.30 9.21
C THR A 4 2.91 12.97 8.96
N LEU A 5 3.62 12.03 8.35
CA LEU A 5 3.21 10.63 8.22
C LEU A 5 4.02 9.79 9.23
N GLY A 6 3.33 9.05 10.09
CA GLY A 6 3.98 8.13 11.03
C GLY A 6 3.69 6.67 10.69
N TYR A 7 4.72 5.85 10.58
CA TYR A 7 4.59 4.41 10.36
C TYR A 7 5.88 3.66 10.76
N TRP A 8 5.82 2.33 10.78
CA TRP A 8 7.00 1.49 10.91
C TRP A 8 7.95 1.71 9.73
N ASP A 9 9.26 1.45 9.95
CA ASP A 9 10.27 1.48 8.88
C ASP A 9 10.19 0.23 7.98
N ILE A 10 9.00 0.01 7.44
CA ILE A 10 8.64 -1.05 6.49
C ILE A 10 7.70 -0.48 5.42
N ARG A 11 7.47 -1.20 4.33
CA ARG A 11 6.45 -0.82 3.34
C ARG A 11 5.06 -0.84 3.98
N GLY A 12 4.59 -2.01 4.38
CA GLY A 12 3.32 -2.24 5.06
C GLY A 12 2.17 -1.42 4.48
N LEU A 13 1.29 -0.93 5.35
CA LEU A 13 0.12 -0.14 4.96
C LEU A 13 0.44 1.33 4.58
N ALA A 14 1.67 1.79 4.76
CA ALA A 14 2.04 3.17 4.43
C ALA A 14 2.61 3.33 3.01
N HIS A 15 2.90 2.25 2.30
CA HIS A 15 3.56 2.36 1.00
C HIS A 15 2.72 3.10 -0.04
N GLY A 16 1.44 2.77 -0.19
CA GLY A 16 0.52 3.49 -1.07
C GLY A 16 0.39 4.97 -0.68
N ILE A 17 0.41 5.28 0.63
CA ILE A 17 0.36 6.65 1.14
C ILE A 17 1.62 7.43 0.72
N ARG A 18 2.81 6.83 0.92
CA ARG A 18 4.08 7.45 0.49
C ARG A 18 4.08 7.77 -0.99
N MET A 19 3.71 6.79 -1.82
CA MET A 19 3.63 6.99 -3.27
C MET A 19 2.64 8.07 -3.67
N LEU A 20 1.48 8.15 -3.01
CA LEU A 20 0.48 9.19 -3.30
C LEU A 20 1.00 10.58 -2.92
N LEU A 21 1.66 10.73 -1.76
CA LEU A 21 2.29 11.98 -1.34
C LEU A 21 3.39 12.44 -2.31
N GLU A 22 4.24 11.51 -2.75
CA GLU A 22 5.29 11.78 -3.74
C GLU A 22 4.72 12.15 -5.11
N TYR A 23 3.69 11.43 -5.57
CA TYR A 23 3.03 11.71 -6.84
C TYR A 23 2.35 13.09 -6.85
N THR A 24 1.72 13.45 -5.75
CA THR A 24 1.04 14.74 -5.61
C THR A 24 1.97 15.90 -5.23
N GLU A 25 3.28 15.62 -5.07
CA GLU A 25 4.28 16.58 -4.60
C GLU A 25 3.87 17.27 -3.29
N THR A 26 3.10 16.56 -2.47
CA THR A 26 2.68 17.07 -1.16
C THR A 26 3.87 17.03 -0.22
N PRO A 27 4.33 18.18 0.32
CA PRO A 27 5.44 18.20 1.27
C PRO A 27 5.07 17.48 2.57
N TYR A 28 5.88 16.53 2.98
CA TYR A 28 5.67 15.81 4.23
C TYR A 28 6.99 15.47 4.93
N GLN A 29 6.89 15.26 6.23
CA GLN A 29 7.92 14.65 7.05
C GLN A 29 7.48 13.25 7.41
N GLU A 30 8.39 12.31 7.44
CA GLU A 30 8.08 10.94 7.83
C GLU A 30 8.72 10.61 9.18
N LYS A 31 7.89 10.19 10.13
CA LYS A 31 8.32 9.58 11.39
C LYS A 31 8.30 8.06 11.20
N ARG A 32 9.47 7.46 11.13
CA ARG A 32 9.64 6.01 11.02
C ARG A 32 9.95 5.43 12.38
N TYR A 33 9.12 4.52 12.83
CA TYR A 33 9.29 3.75 14.05
C TYR A 33 10.04 2.46 13.76
N VAL A 34 10.90 2.06 14.67
CA VAL A 34 11.70 0.85 14.53
C VAL A 34 11.30 -0.19 15.56
N PHE A 35 11.41 -1.46 15.18
CA PHE A 35 11.27 -2.57 16.11
C PHE A 35 12.53 -2.72 16.94
N GLY A 36 12.40 -3.12 18.20
CA GLY A 36 13.51 -3.50 19.04
C GLY A 36 14.29 -4.70 18.48
N PRO A 37 15.41 -5.05 19.08
CA PRO A 37 16.23 -6.17 18.61
C PRO A 37 15.52 -7.53 18.77
N ALA A 38 15.99 -8.50 17.99
CA ALA A 38 15.60 -9.89 18.16
C ALA A 38 16.01 -10.40 19.56
N PRO A 39 15.29 -11.38 20.14
CA PRO A 39 14.12 -12.08 19.56
C PRO A 39 12.80 -11.39 19.82
N ASP A 40 12.73 -10.39 20.69
CA ASP A 40 11.48 -9.85 21.22
C ASP A 40 10.84 -8.84 20.26
N PHE A 41 11.65 -8.15 19.42
CA PHE A 41 11.18 -7.13 18.49
C PHE A 41 10.17 -6.17 19.13
N ASP A 42 10.49 -5.66 20.31
CA ASP A 42 9.57 -4.82 21.09
C ASP A 42 9.12 -3.58 20.33
N TRP A 43 7.96 -3.06 20.72
CA TRP A 43 7.30 -1.91 20.06
C TRP A 43 7.46 -0.62 20.86
N SER A 44 8.46 -0.55 21.72
CA SER A 44 8.63 0.56 22.66
C SER A 44 8.81 1.91 21.99
N ASP A 45 9.42 1.93 20.80
CA ASP A 45 9.58 3.16 20.01
C ASP A 45 8.23 3.81 19.69
N TRP A 46 7.21 3.00 19.33
CA TRP A 46 5.85 3.46 19.12
C TRP A 46 5.06 3.66 20.42
N THR A 47 5.10 2.70 21.32
CA THR A 47 4.22 2.69 22.52
C THR A 47 4.51 3.80 23.50
N LYS A 48 5.75 4.33 23.54
CA LYS A 48 6.13 5.49 24.33
C LYS A 48 5.52 6.78 23.84
N GLU A 49 5.27 6.89 22.54
CA GLU A 49 4.85 8.15 21.90
C GLU A 49 3.34 8.18 21.59
N LYS A 50 2.72 7.04 21.31
CA LYS A 50 1.37 6.97 20.75
C LYS A 50 0.29 7.74 21.51
N GLN A 51 0.39 7.82 22.84
CA GLN A 51 -0.60 8.54 23.66
C GLN A 51 -0.41 10.05 23.67
N ASN A 52 0.77 10.53 23.23
CA ASN A 52 1.12 11.96 23.26
C ASN A 52 0.83 12.67 21.94
N LEU A 53 0.45 11.92 20.88
CA LEU A 53 0.18 12.47 19.54
C LEU A 53 -1.18 13.17 19.42
N GLY A 54 -2.09 12.92 20.39
CA GLY A 54 -3.45 13.47 20.37
C GLY A 54 -4.31 12.86 19.25
N LEU A 55 -4.10 11.59 18.94
CA LEU A 55 -4.90 10.79 18.02
C LEU A 55 -6.11 10.21 18.77
N ASP A 56 -7.31 10.29 18.20
CA ASP A 56 -8.51 9.71 18.79
C ASP A 56 -8.41 8.19 18.95
N PHE A 57 -7.83 7.53 17.93
CA PHE A 57 -7.59 6.09 17.88
C PHE A 57 -6.12 5.82 17.56
N PRO A 58 -5.20 5.87 18.57
CA PRO A 58 -3.76 5.74 18.34
C PRO A 58 -3.39 4.42 17.65
N ASN A 59 -2.96 4.52 16.40
CA ASN A 59 -2.56 3.39 15.54
C ASN A 59 -1.59 3.85 14.47
N LEU A 60 -0.96 2.91 13.78
CA LEU A 60 -0.08 3.11 12.62
C LEU A 60 -0.71 2.52 11.35
N PRO A 61 -0.67 3.21 10.20
CA PRO A 61 -0.15 4.56 10.02
C PRO A 61 -1.02 5.65 10.64
N TYR A 62 -0.39 6.77 10.97
CA TYR A 62 -1.11 8.00 11.26
C TYR A 62 -0.66 9.15 10.35
N LEU A 63 -1.52 10.16 10.22
CA LEU A 63 -1.24 11.41 9.53
C LEU A 63 -1.63 12.59 10.40
N ILE A 64 -0.74 13.59 10.51
CA ILE A 64 -1.02 14.86 11.17
C ILE A 64 -0.82 15.98 10.15
N ASP A 65 -1.89 16.74 9.89
CA ASP A 65 -1.90 17.88 8.98
C ASP A 65 -2.58 19.08 9.67
N GLY A 66 -1.80 19.83 10.42
CA GLY A 66 -2.32 20.91 11.26
C GLY A 66 -3.31 20.39 12.31
N PRO A 67 -4.58 20.83 12.27
CA PRO A 67 -5.61 20.37 13.21
C PRO A 67 -6.13 18.97 12.88
N VAL A 68 -5.90 18.46 11.67
CA VAL A 68 -6.40 17.15 11.23
C VAL A 68 -5.42 16.07 11.67
N LYS A 69 -5.92 15.11 12.43
CA LYS A 69 -5.17 13.96 12.90
C LYS A 69 -5.94 12.69 12.57
N LEU A 70 -5.36 11.84 11.74
CA LEU A 70 -6.00 10.62 11.22
C LEU A 70 -5.18 9.39 11.49
N THR A 71 -5.87 8.30 11.73
CA THR A 71 -5.38 6.92 11.62
C THR A 71 -6.20 6.20 10.56
N GLN A 72 -5.89 4.93 10.28
CA GLN A 72 -6.45 4.11 9.19
C GLN A 72 -5.89 4.48 7.81
N SER A 73 -5.14 3.58 7.21
CA SER A 73 -4.46 3.81 5.93
C SER A 73 -5.40 4.30 4.82
N ASN A 74 -6.59 3.71 4.70
CA ASN A 74 -7.57 4.08 3.70
C ASN A 74 -8.16 5.47 3.95
N ALA A 75 -8.39 5.84 5.23
CA ALA A 75 -8.84 7.19 5.55
C ALA A 75 -7.79 8.25 5.21
N ILE A 76 -6.51 7.94 5.45
CA ILE A 76 -5.37 8.79 5.11
C ILE A 76 -5.25 8.96 3.59
N LEU A 77 -5.27 7.85 2.84
CA LEU A 77 -5.25 7.87 1.37
C LEU A 77 -6.38 8.72 0.80
N ARG A 78 -7.60 8.51 1.28
CA ARG A 78 -8.79 9.24 0.85
C ARG A 78 -8.71 10.73 1.20
N TYR A 79 -8.17 11.08 2.36
CA TYR A 79 -7.94 12.47 2.77
C TYR A 79 -7.00 13.19 1.81
N ILE A 80 -5.87 12.59 1.48
CA ILE A 80 -4.89 13.15 0.53
C ILE A 80 -5.53 13.24 -0.86
N ALA A 81 -6.16 12.16 -1.34
CA ALA A 81 -6.77 12.08 -2.65
C ALA A 81 -7.86 13.13 -2.89
N ARG A 82 -8.66 13.46 -1.87
CA ARG A 82 -9.68 14.52 -1.95
C ARG A 82 -9.08 15.90 -2.19
N LYS A 83 -7.91 16.18 -1.62
CA LYS A 83 -7.20 17.45 -1.86
C LYS A 83 -6.68 17.59 -3.29
N HIS A 84 -6.52 16.47 -4.00
CA HIS A 84 -5.94 16.40 -5.34
C HIS A 84 -6.91 15.90 -6.41
N ASN A 85 -8.22 15.84 -6.11
CA ASN A 85 -9.27 15.38 -7.03
C ASN A 85 -9.00 13.96 -7.60
N MET A 86 -8.53 13.04 -6.75
CA MET A 86 -8.15 11.68 -7.13
C MET A 86 -9.11 10.61 -6.57
N CYS A 87 -10.39 10.96 -6.30
CA CYS A 87 -11.40 10.06 -5.75
C CYS A 87 -12.49 9.65 -6.76
N GLY A 88 -12.27 9.87 -8.06
CA GLY A 88 -13.30 9.74 -9.09
C GLY A 88 -14.12 11.02 -9.27
N GLU A 89 -14.68 11.21 -10.46
CA GLU A 89 -15.44 12.43 -10.82
C GLU A 89 -16.94 12.20 -10.70
N THR A 90 -17.44 11.14 -11.33
CA THR A 90 -18.86 10.76 -11.29
C THR A 90 -19.19 9.94 -10.04
N GLU A 91 -20.46 9.88 -9.66
CA GLU A 91 -20.89 9.04 -8.53
C GLU A 91 -20.61 7.54 -8.79
N GLN A 92 -20.68 7.10 -10.05
CA GLN A 92 -20.32 5.74 -10.42
C GLN A 92 -18.83 5.48 -10.22
N GLU A 93 -17.96 6.40 -10.64
CA GLU A 93 -16.51 6.28 -10.43
C GLU A 93 -16.17 6.27 -8.94
N LYS A 94 -16.78 7.14 -8.14
CA LYS A 94 -16.61 7.16 -6.68
C LYS A 94 -17.02 5.83 -6.05
N ALA A 95 -18.16 5.25 -6.47
CA ALA A 95 -18.60 3.94 -5.99
C ALA A 95 -17.60 2.83 -6.37
N TYR A 96 -17.01 2.87 -7.58
CA TYR A 96 -15.98 1.92 -7.99
C TYR A 96 -14.67 2.11 -7.22
N VAL A 97 -14.27 3.34 -6.94
CA VAL A 97 -13.12 3.64 -6.08
C VAL A 97 -13.33 3.04 -4.70
N ASP A 98 -14.49 3.26 -4.07
CA ASP A 98 -14.81 2.71 -2.75
C ASP A 98 -14.84 1.17 -2.74
N MET A 99 -15.40 0.56 -3.79
CA MET A 99 -15.40 -0.90 -3.95
C MET A 99 -13.99 -1.46 -4.08
N LEU A 100 -13.15 -0.86 -4.93
CA LEU A 100 -11.79 -1.30 -5.17
C LEU A 100 -10.88 -1.11 -3.96
N GLU A 101 -11.03 -0.02 -3.21
CA GLU A 101 -10.31 0.21 -1.96
C GLU A 101 -10.51 -0.96 -0.99
N ASN A 102 -11.75 -1.39 -0.79
CA ASN A 102 -12.06 -2.53 0.07
C ASN A 102 -11.55 -3.85 -0.51
N HIS A 103 -11.72 -4.05 -1.82
CA HIS A 103 -11.24 -5.25 -2.49
C HIS A 103 -9.73 -5.43 -2.40
N PHE A 104 -8.94 -4.36 -2.60
CA PHE A 104 -7.50 -4.40 -2.42
C PHE A 104 -7.09 -4.53 -0.95
N MET A 105 -7.88 -4.02 0.00
CA MET A 105 -7.64 -4.26 1.41
C MET A 105 -7.79 -5.74 1.77
N ASP A 106 -8.75 -6.45 1.17
CA ASP A 106 -8.87 -7.90 1.34
C ASP A 106 -7.62 -8.64 0.84
N PHE A 107 -7.05 -8.23 -0.29
CA PHE A 107 -5.78 -8.78 -0.79
C PHE A 107 -4.63 -8.51 0.18
N GLN A 108 -4.52 -7.27 0.66
CA GLN A 108 -3.48 -6.86 1.60
C GLN A 108 -3.56 -7.64 2.91
N THR A 109 -4.78 -7.87 3.41
CA THR A 109 -5.01 -8.66 4.62
C THR A 109 -4.58 -10.11 4.41
N ARG A 110 -5.01 -10.73 3.31
CA ARG A 110 -4.70 -12.13 3.02
C ARG A 110 -3.21 -12.40 2.85
N ILE A 111 -2.48 -11.54 2.13
CA ILE A 111 -1.03 -11.70 2.00
C ILE A 111 -0.33 -11.48 3.35
N GLY A 112 -0.81 -10.53 4.15
CA GLY A 112 -0.34 -10.31 5.51
C GLY A 112 -0.54 -11.55 6.38
N ASP A 113 -1.76 -12.10 6.41
CA ASP A 113 -2.10 -13.30 7.17
C ASP A 113 -1.21 -14.49 6.79
N LEU A 114 -0.96 -14.68 5.48
CA LEU A 114 -0.03 -15.68 5.00
C LEU A 114 1.39 -15.45 5.53
N CYS A 115 1.90 -14.23 5.36
CA CYS A 115 3.29 -13.91 5.67
C CYS A 115 3.61 -13.94 7.16
N TYR A 116 2.64 -13.62 8.02
CA TYR A 116 2.79 -13.72 9.47
C TYR A 116 2.43 -15.10 10.04
N SER A 117 1.88 -16.00 9.23
CA SER A 117 1.53 -17.35 9.69
C SER A 117 2.78 -18.16 10.03
N PRO A 118 2.80 -18.88 11.18
CA PRO A 118 3.85 -19.87 11.46
C PRO A 118 3.91 -21.00 10.41
N ASP A 119 2.76 -21.28 9.76
CA ASP A 119 2.61 -22.32 8.73
C ASP A 119 2.82 -21.78 7.29
N PHE A 120 3.54 -20.67 7.11
CA PHE A 120 3.74 -20.00 5.81
C PHE A 120 4.04 -20.97 4.67
N GLU A 121 5.05 -21.81 4.82
CA GLU A 121 5.49 -22.75 3.75
C GLU A 121 4.40 -23.76 3.38
N LYS A 122 3.60 -24.20 4.36
CA LYS A 122 2.48 -25.12 4.15
C LYS A 122 1.30 -24.46 3.44
N LEU A 123 1.03 -23.19 3.77
CA LEU A 123 -0.13 -22.45 3.26
C LEU A 123 0.14 -21.79 1.90
N LYS A 124 1.39 -21.46 1.60
CA LYS A 124 1.78 -20.76 0.38
C LYS A 124 1.30 -21.42 -0.91
N PRO A 125 1.42 -22.76 -1.14
CA PRO A 125 0.96 -23.38 -2.37
C PRO A 125 -0.54 -23.17 -2.63
N ALA A 126 -1.38 -23.39 -1.62
CA ALA A 126 -2.83 -23.20 -1.74
C ALA A 126 -3.20 -21.72 -1.94
N TYR A 127 -2.44 -20.81 -1.32
CA TYR A 127 -2.59 -19.39 -1.53
C TYR A 127 -2.31 -18.99 -2.99
N LEU A 128 -1.21 -19.48 -3.56
CA LEU A 128 -0.82 -19.18 -4.95
C LEU A 128 -1.82 -19.74 -5.97
N GLU A 129 -2.39 -20.92 -5.71
CA GLU A 129 -3.46 -21.49 -6.53
C GLU A 129 -4.69 -20.58 -6.57
N GLN A 130 -5.13 -20.10 -5.41
CA GLN A 130 -6.27 -19.17 -5.31
C GLN A 130 -5.96 -17.79 -5.90
N LEU A 131 -4.72 -17.33 -5.76
CA LEU A 131 -4.26 -16.03 -6.25
C LEU A 131 -4.50 -15.89 -7.76
N LEU A 132 -4.22 -16.93 -8.55
CA LEU A 132 -4.38 -16.90 -10.00
C LEU A 132 -5.81 -16.50 -10.41
N GLY A 133 -6.82 -17.15 -9.82
CA GLY A 133 -8.22 -16.84 -10.08
C GLY A 133 -8.58 -15.39 -9.72
N LYS A 134 -8.04 -14.90 -8.61
CA LYS A 134 -8.25 -13.52 -8.15
C LYS A 134 -7.59 -12.48 -9.06
N LEU A 135 -6.38 -12.75 -9.53
CA LEU A 135 -5.71 -11.88 -10.50
C LEU A 135 -6.45 -11.85 -11.84
N GLN A 136 -7.03 -12.97 -12.27
CA GLN A 136 -7.88 -13.01 -13.47
C GLN A 136 -9.17 -12.19 -13.31
N GLU A 137 -9.78 -12.16 -12.12
CA GLU A 137 -10.91 -11.28 -11.82
C GLU A 137 -10.50 -9.80 -11.97
N LEU A 138 -9.36 -9.40 -11.38
CA LEU A 138 -8.81 -8.05 -11.50
C LEU A 138 -8.44 -7.70 -12.94
N SER A 139 -7.84 -8.64 -13.67
CA SER A 139 -7.48 -8.47 -15.07
C SER A 139 -8.72 -8.21 -15.94
N ARG A 140 -9.80 -9.00 -15.75
CA ARG A 140 -11.09 -8.75 -16.42
C ARG A 140 -11.69 -7.41 -16.02
N PHE A 141 -11.63 -7.06 -14.75
CA PHE A 141 -12.13 -5.76 -14.27
C PHE A 141 -11.35 -4.60 -14.90
N LEU A 142 -10.02 -4.66 -14.92
CA LEU A 142 -9.19 -3.63 -15.57
C LEU A 142 -9.48 -3.54 -17.07
N GLY A 143 -9.60 -4.69 -17.75
CA GLY A 143 -9.88 -4.76 -19.20
C GLY A 143 -8.82 -4.01 -20.00
N SER A 144 -9.30 -3.17 -20.94
CA SER A 144 -8.44 -2.30 -21.77
C SER A 144 -8.23 -0.90 -21.18
N ARG A 145 -8.73 -0.62 -19.98
CA ARG A 145 -8.61 0.71 -19.37
C ARG A 145 -7.17 1.00 -18.96
N LYS A 146 -6.86 2.28 -18.97
CA LYS A 146 -5.53 2.75 -18.55
C LYS A 146 -5.33 2.57 -17.04
N TRP A 147 -6.36 2.88 -16.24
CA TRP A 147 -6.39 2.81 -14.79
C TRP A 147 -7.61 2.03 -14.31
N PHE A 148 -7.65 1.62 -13.06
CA PHE A 148 -8.76 0.81 -12.56
C PHE A 148 -10.11 1.52 -12.64
N VAL A 149 -10.13 2.85 -12.53
CA VAL A 149 -11.36 3.65 -12.65
C VAL A 149 -11.25 4.59 -13.86
N GLY A 150 -11.24 4.01 -15.06
CA GLY A 150 -11.26 4.77 -16.31
C GLY A 150 -9.90 5.28 -16.77
N ASP A 151 -9.87 6.51 -17.29
CA ASP A 151 -8.67 7.09 -17.92
C ASP A 151 -7.84 7.98 -16.99
N LYS A 152 -8.42 8.34 -15.84
CA LYS A 152 -7.76 9.19 -14.84
C LYS A 152 -7.24 8.37 -13.68
N LEU A 153 -6.03 8.70 -13.24
CA LEU A 153 -5.43 8.08 -12.07
C LEU A 153 -6.22 8.46 -10.82
N THR A 154 -6.57 7.47 -10.02
CA THR A 154 -7.20 7.63 -8.70
C THR A 154 -6.32 7.04 -7.61
N TYR A 155 -6.62 7.32 -6.35
CA TYR A 155 -5.80 6.79 -5.25
C TYR A 155 -5.82 5.27 -5.15
N VAL A 156 -6.87 4.61 -5.68
CA VAL A 156 -6.91 3.14 -5.67
C VAL A 156 -5.88 2.50 -6.59
N ASP A 157 -5.38 3.22 -7.60
CA ASP A 157 -4.29 2.73 -8.44
C ASP A 157 -2.97 2.61 -7.65
N PHE A 158 -2.77 3.46 -6.64
CA PHE A 158 -1.61 3.39 -5.73
C PHE A 158 -1.72 2.17 -4.79
N VAL A 159 -2.93 1.89 -4.31
CA VAL A 159 -3.21 0.69 -3.51
C VAL A 159 -3.05 -0.56 -4.36
N ALA A 160 -3.61 -0.54 -5.58
CA ALA A 160 -3.50 -1.62 -6.56
C ALA A 160 -2.04 -1.93 -6.88
N TYR A 161 -1.24 -0.89 -7.17
CA TYR A 161 0.17 -1.06 -7.46
C TYR A 161 0.90 -1.73 -6.29
N ASP A 162 0.73 -1.24 -5.07
CA ASP A 162 1.42 -1.81 -3.90
C ASP A 162 1.06 -3.28 -3.70
N VAL A 163 -0.22 -3.61 -3.75
CA VAL A 163 -0.70 -4.99 -3.58
C VAL A 163 -0.19 -5.91 -4.70
N LEU A 164 -0.31 -5.47 -5.95
CA LEU A 164 0.13 -6.28 -7.11
C LEU A 164 1.66 -6.43 -7.15
N ASP A 165 2.42 -5.41 -6.74
CA ASP A 165 3.87 -5.49 -6.65
C ASP A 165 4.34 -6.47 -5.57
N GLN A 166 3.67 -6.51 -4.40
CA GLN A 166 3.93 -7.51 -3.38
C GLN A 166 3.70 -8.93 -3.93
N HIS A 167 2.61 -9.14 -4.66
CA HIS A 167 2.31 -10.44 -5.27
C HIS A 167 3.27 -10.79 -6.42
N ARG A 168 3.71 -9.79 -7.21
CA ARG A 168 4.75 -9.99 -8.25
C ARG A 168 6.05 -10.51 -7.65
N VAL A 169 6.41 -10.04 -6.46
CA VAL A 169 7.62 -10.52 -5.75
C VAL A 169 7.39 -11.87 -5.07
N LEU A 170 6.19 -12.13 -4.52
CA LEU A 170 5.84 -13.42 -3.89
C LEU A 170 5.72 -14.55 -4.92
N ALA A 171 5.20 -14.21 -6.12
CA ALA A 171 4.91 -15.15 -7.21
C ALA A 171 5.54 -14.67 -8.53
N PRO A 172 6.89 -14.67 -8.66
CA PRO A 172 7.58 -14.09 -9.81
C PRO A 172 7.28 -14.82 -11.14
N GLU A 173 6.80 -16.06 -11.08
CA GLU A 173 6.43 -16.84 -12.28
C GLU A 173 4.97 -16.64 -12.70
N CYS A 174 4.19 -15.76 -12.01
CA CYS A 174 2.78 -15.55 -12.31
C CYS A 174 2.60 -14.79 -13.63
N PRO A 175 2.00 -15.38 -14.68
CA PRO A 175 1.91 -14.76 -16.01
C PRO A 175 1.10 -13.48 -16.01
N GLU A 176 0.05 -13.38 -15.20
CA GLU A 176 -0.82 -12.20 -15.09
C GLU A 176 -0.06 -10.95 -14.61
N LEU A 177 0.96 -11.14 -13.78
CA LEU A 177 1.77 -10.07 -13.22
C LEU A 177 3.02 -9.74 -14.06
N GLN A 178 3.41 -10.65 -14.97
CA GLN A 178 4.58 -10.46 -15.83
C GLN A 178 4.23 -9.84 -17.19
N GLY A 179 3.22 -10.32 -17.88
CA GLY A 179 2.99 -9.95 -19.28
C GLY A 179 1.55 -9.56 -19.61
N GLY A 180 0.57 -9.82 -18.74
CA GLY A 180 -0.83 -9.46 -18.92
C GLY A 180 -1.11 -7.97 -18.74
N ASN A 181 -2.38 -7.56 -18.79
CA ASN A 181 -2.75 -6.16 -18.60
C ASN A 181 -2.44 -5.66 -17.18
N LEU A 182 -2.39 -6.54 -16.16
CA LEU A 182 -1.93 -6.19 -14.81
C LEU A 182 -0.42 -5.90 -14.80
N GLY A 183 0.40 -6.70 -15.50
CA GLY A 183 1.82 -6.43 -15.67
C GLY A 183 2.06 -5.11 -16.42
N GLN A 184 1.27 -4.84 -17.46
CA GLN A 184 1.30 -3.55 -18.18
C GLN A 184 0.86 -2.37 -17.29
N PHE A 185 -0.12 -2.60 -16.40
CA PHE A 185 -0.52 -1.59 -15.40
C PHE A 185 0.63 -1.26 -14.46
N LEU A 186 1.34 -2.27 -13.93
CA LEU A 186 2.50 -2.06 -13.05
C LEU A 186 3.58 -1.25 -13.76
N GLN A 187 3.95 -1.63 -14.98
CA GLN A 187 4.96 -0.91 -15.79
C GLN A 187 4.54 0.54 -16.06
N ARG A 188 3.28 0.75 -16.42
CA ARG A 188 2.73 2.08 -16.69
C ARG A 188 2.72 2.96 -15.44
N PHE A 189 2.39 2.39 -14.28
CA PHE A 189 2.44 3.09 -13.01
C PHE A 189 3.87 3.49 -12.64
N GLU A 190 4.83 2.59 -12.78
CA GLU A 190 6.26 2.84 -12.54
C GLU A 190 6.85 3.89 -13.50
N ALA A 191 6.28 4.00 -14.71
CA ALA A 191 6.69 4.98 -15.72
C ALA A 191 6.12 6.38 -15.48
N LEU A 192 5.21 6.59 -14.53
CA LEU A 192 4.79 7.94 -14.13
C LEU A 192 6.02 8.72 -13.64
N GLU A 193 6.26 9.90 -14.21
CA GLU A 193 7.49 10.67 -13.99
C GLU A 193 7.86 10.82 -12.52
N ARG A 194 6.90 11.25 -11.67
CA ARG A 194 7.11 11.45 -10.24
C ARG A 194 7.31 10.13 -9.50
N ILE A 195 6.57 9.08 -9.85
CA ILE A 195 6.76 7.75 -9.29
C ILE A 195 8.13 7.20 -9.68
N SER A 196 8.50 7.29 -10.96
CA SER A 196 9.81 6.85 -11.44
C SER A 196 10.96 7.57 -10.73
N ALA A 197 10.82 8.87 -10.50
CA ALA A 197 11.80 9.65 -9.73
C ALA A 197 11.89 9.17 -8.27
N TYR A 198 10.74 8.94 -7.63
CA TYR A 198 10.68 8.42 -6.27
C TYR A 198 11.29 7.02 -6.14
N LEU A 199 10.96 6.10 -7.04
CA LEU A 199 11.50 4.73 -7.05
C LEU A 199 13.04 4.68 -7.17
N ARG A 200 13.65 5.69 -7.80
CA ARG A 200 15.11 5.83 -7.91
C ARG A 200 15.74 6.63 -6.77
N SER A 201 14.95 7.24 -5.93
CA SER A 201 15.46 8.06 -4.83
C SER A 201 15.89 7.22 -3.63
N GLY A 202 16.80 7.75 -2.81
CA GLY A 202 17.18 7.14 -1.54
C GLY A 202 16.07 7.14 -0.47
N ARG A 203 14.91 7.77 -0.76
CA ARG A 203 13.75 7.78 0.15
C ARG A 203 12.83 6.58 -0.07
N PHE A 204 12.92 5.93 -1.24
CA PHE A 204 12.09 4.78 -1.57
C PHE A 204 12.48 3.56 -0.74
N LEU A 205 11.52 3.05 0.01
CA LEU A 205 11.68 1.86 0.81
C LEU A 205 11.24 0.63 -0.01
N ARG A 206 12.20 -0.03 -0.63
CA ARG A 206 11.93 -1.23 -1.43
C ARG A 206 11.55 -2.42 -0.56
N PHE A 207 12.24 -2.59 0.55
CA PHE A 207 12.08 -3.66 1.53
C PHE A 207 12.31 -3.09 2.94
N PRO A 208 11.84 -3.79 4.00
CA PRO A 208 11.00 -4.98 3.98
C PRO A 208 9.52 -4.66 3.71
N PHE A 209 8.78 -5.64 3.20
CA PHE A 209 7.33 -5.50 3.03
C PHE A 209 6.57 -5.56 4.35
N PHE A 210 7.01 -6.43 5.27
CA PHE A 210 6.37 -6.74 6.54
C PHE A 210 7.34 -6.57 7.71
N GLY A 211 6.82 -6.61 8.94
CA GLY A 211 7.61 -6.52 10.15
C GLY A 211 8.48 -7.77 10.38
N PRO A 212 9.41 -7.72 11.33
CA PRO A 212 10.48 -8.72 11.49
C PRO A 212 9.99 -10.10 11.94
N THR A 213 8.74 -10.23 12.40
CA THR A 213 8.14 -11.53 12.76
C THR A 213 7.52 -12.25 11.58
N ALA A 214 7.39 -11.61 10.42
CA ALA A 214 6.91 -12.24 9.20
C ALA A 214 7.87 -13.32 8.71
N LYS A 215 7.31 -14.43 8.21
CA LYS A 215 8.07 -15.56 7.66
C LYS A 215 8.59 -15.28 6.25
N TRP A 216 7.98 -14.32 5.58
CA TRP A 216 8.41 -13.81 4.30
C TRP A 216 8.45 -12.26 4.37
N CYS A 217 9.63 -11.71 4.36
CA CYS A 217 9.88 -10.30 4.12
C CYS A 217 11.19 -10.26 3.33
N HIS A 218 11.18 -9.79 2.11
CA HIS A 218 12.43 -9.65 1.37
C HIS A 218 13.30 -8.57 2.03
N THR A 219 14.51 -8.98 2.35
CA THR A 219 15.61 -8.11 2.78
C THR A 219 16.47 -7.76 1.58
#